data_d36e7953e112af34944989bb5b56936d
#
_entry.id   d36e7953e112af34944989bb5b56936d
#
_cell.length_a   1.000
_cell.length_b   1.000
_cell.length_c   1.000
_cell.angle_alpha   90.00
_cell.angle_beta   90.00
_cell.angle_gamma   90.00
#
_symmetry.space_group_name_H-M   'P 1'
#
loop_
_entity.id
_entity.type
_entity.pdbx_description
1 polymer ?
#
loop_
_entity_poly.entity_id
_entity_poly.type
_entity_poly.pdbx_seq_one_letter_code
_entity_poly.pdbx_strand_id
1 'polypeptide(L)'
;MELSNYYAPEHLIIALENADFYANKIVNAGSVFIGKYSCESAGDYASGTNHTLPTNGYARSYSGVSLDSFVRKVTFQKISKEGIINIGPDIELMAAAEGLYAHKNAVSIRLKSIRNVWIK
;
A
#
# COMPACT_ATOMS: atom_id res chain seq x y z
N MET A 1 -15.58 18.14 4.86
CA MET A 1 -14.86 16.92 4.42
C MET A 1 -14.53 15.97 5.57
N GLU A 2 -14.26 16.46 6.78
CA GLU A 2 -13.99 15.60 7.94
C GLU A 2 -15.11 14.58 8.22
N LEU A 3 -16.35 15.04 8.29
CA LEU A 3 -17.51 14.16 8.49
C LEU A 3 -17.64 13.12 7.37
N SER A 4 -17.40 13.51 6.11
CA SER A 4 -17.44 12.59 4.97
C SER A 4 -16.35 11.50 5.08
N ASN A 5 -15.13 11.90 5.42
CA ASN A 5 -14.02 10.97 5.64
C ASN A 5 -14.26 10.04 6.85
N TYR A 6 -14.89 10.58 7.90
CA TYR A 6 -15.29 9.77 9.06
C TYR A 6 -16.39 8.77 8.72
N TYR A 7 -17.37 9.18 7.95
CA TYR A 7 -18.47 8.30 7.51
C TYR A 7 -17.99 7.23 6.53
N ALA A 8 -17.02 7.59 5.66
CA ALA A 8 -16.45 6.72 4.65
C ALA A 8 -17.52 6.10 3.71
N PRO A 9 -18.24 6.94 2.94
CA PRO A 9 -19.35 6.48 2.12
C PRO A 9 -18.89 5.54 1.01
N GLU A 10 -19.77 4.66 0.60
CA GLU A 10 -19.62 3.84 -0.60
C GLU A 10 -19.51 4.72 -1.84
N HIS A 11 -20.49 5.63 -2.03
CA HIS A 11 -20.52 6.61 -3.10
C HIS A 11 -20.47 8.01 -2.51
N LEU A 12 -19.57 8.85 -2.99
CA LEU A 12 -19.47 10.25 -2.61
C LEU A 12 -19.63 11.15 -3.84
N ILE A 13 -20.71 11.90 -3.91
CA ILE A 13 -20.92 12.90 -4.96
C ILE A 13 -20.53 14.27 -4.41
N ILE A 14 -19.64 14.97 -5.12
CA ILE A 14 -19.21 16.35 -4.83
C ILE A 14 -19.74 17.27 -5.91
N ALA A 15 -20.97 17.75 -5.74
CA ALA A 15 -21.65 18.65 -6.69
C ALA A 15 -21.50 20.11 -6.26
N LEU A 16 -20.27 20.61 -6.26
CA LEU A 16 -19.88 21.97 -5.85
C LEU A 16 -19.15 22.68 -7.00
N GLU A 17 -19.12 24.01 -7.00
CA GLU A 17 -18.39 24.80 -8.00
C GLU A 17 -16.88 24.48 -8.01
N ASN A 18 -16.29 24.28 -6.84
CA ASN A 18 -14.87 23.93 -6.66
C ASN A 18 -14.69 22.45 -6.31
N ALA A 19 -15.36 21.55 -7.01
CA ALA A 19 -15.42 20.13 -6.69
C ALA A 19 -14.03 19.50 -6.56
N ASP A 20 -13.09 19.81 -7.45
CA ASP A 20 -11.72 19.30 -7.45
C ASP A 20 -10.94 19.67 -6.17
N PHE A 21 -11.14 20.91 -5.69
CA PHE A 21 -10.52 21.33 -4.42
C PHE A 21 -10.97 20.48 -3.23
N TYR A 22 -12.25 20.11 -3.21
CA TYR A 22 -12.79 19.27 -2.14
C TYR A 22 -12.44 17.79 -2.35
N ALA A 23 -12.38 17.32 -3.58
CA ALA A 23 -11.99 15.95 -3.90
C ALA A 23 -10.58 15.62 -3.37
N ASN A 24 -9.64 16.55 -3.47
CA ASN A 24 -8.27 16.41 -2.94
C ASN A 24 -8.19 16.27 -1.41
N LYS A 25 -9.29 16.47 -0.69
CA LYS A 25 -9.39 16.30 0.78
C LYS A 25 -10.09 15.01 1.18
N ILE A 26 -10.50 14.20 0.21
CA ILE A 26 -11.13 12.92 0.49
C ILE A 26 -10.05 11.86 0.63
N VAL A 27 -10.13 11.12 1.73
CA VAL A 27 -9.23 10.00 2.02
C VAL A 27 -9.99 8.69 2.20
N ASN A 28 -11.30 8.76 2.47
CA ASN A 28 -12.13 7.58 2.70
C ASN A 28 -13.44 7.67 1.92
N ALA A 29 -13.52 6.99 0.80
CA ALA A 29 -14.75 6.73 0.06
C ALA A 29 -14.55 5.52 -0.85
N GLY A 30 -15.60 4.80 -1.17
CA GLY A 30 -15.55 3.70 -2.13
C GLY A 30 -15.32 4.23 -3.55
N SER A 31 -16.09 5.22 -3.97
CA SER A 31 -15.91 5.97 -5.21
C SER A 31 -16.29 7.43 -5.03
N VAL A 32 -15.59 8.35 -5.72
CA VAL A 32 -15.83 9.78 -5.65
C VAL A 32 -16.24 10.31 -7.03
N PHE A 33 -17.40 10.93 -7.10
CA PHE A 33 -17.96 11.53 -8.31
C PHE A 33 -17.83 13.04 -8.23
N ILE A 34 -17.05 13.64 -9.13
CA ILE A 34 -16.59 15.03 -9.03
C ILE A 34 -17.34 15.89 -10.04
N GLY A 35 -18.00 16.93 -9.53
CA GLY A 35 -18.75 17.91 -10.34
C GLY A 35 -20.17 17.45 -10.69
N LYS A 36 -20.94 18.38 -11.22
CA LYS A 36 -22.39 18.21 -11.45
C LYS A 36 -22.79 17.20 -12.52
N TYR A 37 -21.84 16.80 -13.38
CA TYR A 37 -22.08 15.84 -14.47
C TYR A 37 -21.61 14.43 -14.14
N SER A 38 -20.86 14.24 -13.06
CA SER A 38 -20.43 12.92 -12.61
C SER A 38 -21.51 12.29 -11.77
N CYS A 39 -22.09 11.23 -12.27
CA CYS A 39 -23.12 10.48 -11.57
C CYS A 39 -22.72 9.02 -11.35
N GLU A 40 -23.29 8.43 -10.33
CA GLU A 40 -23.11 7.03 -9.94
C GLU A 40 -23.36 6.08 -11.10
N SER A 41 -24.50 6.25 -11.79
CA SER A 41 -24.87 5.39 -12.91
C SER A 41 -23.85 5.39 -14.06
N ALA A 42 -23.18 6.54 -14.30
CA ALA A 42 -22.09 6.57 -15.27
C ALA A 42 -20.93 5.69 -14.82
N GLY A 43 -20.64 5.72 -13.53
CA GLY A 43 -19.63 4.86 -12.90
C GLY A 43 -19.94 3.38 -13.04
N ASP A 44 -21.19 3.03 -12.80
CA ASP A 44 -21.63 1.62 -12.82
C ASP A 44 -21.61 1.01 -14.23
N TYR A 45 -21.90 1.81 -15.26
CA TYR A 45 -22.19 1.24 -16.58
C TYR A 45 -21.23 1.66 -17.69
N ALA A 46 -20.51 2.79 -17.56
CA ALA A 46 -19.83 3.34 -18.74
C ALA A 46 -18.48 4.04 -18.50
N SER A 47 -18.25 4.67 -17.35
CA SER A 47 -17.07 5.54 -17.15
C SER A 47 -15.82 4.82 -16.64
N GLY A 48 -15.90 3.51 -16.39
CA GLY A 48 -14.75 2.69 -16.02
C GLY A 48 -14.46 2.59 -14.53
N THR A 49 -15.22 3.23 -13.65
CA THR A 49 -15.19 2.94 -12.22
C THR A 49 -15.97 1.65 -11.92
N ASN A 50 -15.79 1.08 -10.71
CA ASN A 50 -16.46 -0.16 -10.36
C ASN A 50 -17.63 0.11 -9.43
N HIS A 51 -18.71 -0.67 -9.56
CA HIS A 51 -19.87 -0.62 -8.68
C HIS A 51 -19.72 -1.54 -7.44
N THR A 52 -18.79 -2.48 -7.45
CA THR A 52 -18.51 -3.34 -6.30
C THR A 52 -17.58 -2.62 -5.35
N LEU A 53 -18.17 -1.87 -4.44
CA LEU A 53 -17.50 -0.95 -3.54
C LEU A 53 -17.68 -1.35 -2.08
N PRO A 54 -16.77 -0.92 -1.17
CA PRO A 54 -16.92 -1.18 0.25
C PRO A 54 -18.06 -0.37 0.84
N THR A 55 -18.98 -1.05 1.54
CA THR A 55 -20.12 -0.46 2.25
C THR A 55 -19.83 -0.29 3.73
N ASN A 56 -20.76 0.28 4.48
CA ASN A 56 -20.77 0.34 5.95
C ASN A 56 -19.46 0.90 6.56
N GLY A 57 -18.87 1.90 5.93
CA GLY A 57 -17.65 2.55 6.40
C GLY A 57 -16.36 1.76 6.15
N TYR A 58 -16.42 0.61 5.50
CA TYR A 58 -15.23 -0.19 5.17
C TYR A 58 -14.31 0.47 4.15
N ALA A 59 -14.74 1.54 3.47
CA ALA A 59 -13.88 2.37 2.61
C ALA A 59 -12.68 2.99 3.36
N ARG A 60 -12.63 2.93 4.69
CA ARG A 60 -11.45 3.27 5.49
C ARG A 60 -10.31 2.27 5.35
N SER A 61 -10.60 1.03 4.99
CA SER A 61 -9.63 -0.07 5.04
C SER A 61 -9.57 -0.88 3.75
N TYR A 62 -10.59 -0.79 2.91
CA TYR A 62 -10.72 -1.57 1.69
C TYR A 62 -11.05 -0.69 0.50
N SER A 63 -10.51 -1.03 -0.64
CA SER A 63 -10.90 -0.46 -1.94
C SER A 63 -12.03 -1.27 -2.57
N GLY A 64 -12.70 -0.67 -3.55
CA GLY A 64 -13.57 -1.43 -4.45
C GLY A 64 -12.80 -2.47 -5.26
N VAL A 65 -13.52 -3.34 -5.92
CA VAL A 65 -12.92 -4.34 -6.82
C VAL A 65 -12.23 -3.63 -7.98
N SER A 66 -11.01 -3.99 -8.26
CA SER A 66 -10.20 -3.46 -9.35
C SER A 66 -9.35 -4.57 -9.96
N LEU A 67 -8.58 -4.26 -10.99
CA LEU A 67 -7.63 -5.21 -11.56
C LEU A 67 -6.67 -5.76 -10.52
N ASP A 68 -6.26 -4.93 -9.54
CA ASP A 68 -5.38 -5.35 -8.44
C ASP A 68 -5.97 -6.49 -7.59
N SER A 69 -7.30 -6.64 -7.57
CA SER A 69 -7.99 -7.73 -6.86
C SER A 69 -7.72 -9.11 -7.50
N PHE A 70 -7.30 -9.13 -8.75
CA PHE A 70 -7.07 -10.35 -9.55
C PHE A 70 -5.60 -10.60 -9.85
N VAL A 71 -4.68 -9.74 -9.40
CA VAL A 71 -3.25 -9.89 -9.59
C VAL A 71 -2.53 -10.17 -8.28
N ARG A 72 -1.47 -10.98 -8.37
CA ARG A 72 -0.56 -11.21 -7.24
C ARG A 72 0.65 -10.30 -7.38
N LYS A 73 1.00 -9.63 -6.30
CA LYS A 73 2.25 -8.86 -6.21
C LYS A 73 3.30 -9.75 -5.54
N VAL A 74 4.39 -10.01 -6.26
CA VAL A 74 5.52 -10.79 -5.76
C VAL A 74 6.74 -9.88 -5.73
N THR A 75 7.43 -9.84 -4.60
CA THR A 75 8.68 -9.09 -4.46
C THR A 75 9.87 -10.00 -4.72
N PHE A 76 10.86 -9.46 -5.41
CA PHE A 76 12.14 -10.14 -5.65
C PHE A 76 13.25 -9.31 -5.02
N GLN A 77 14.11 -9.99 -4.24
CA GLN A 77 15.27 -9.36 -3.64
C GLN A 77 16.55 -10.08 -4.10
N LYS A 78 17.49 -9.31 -4.61
CA LYS A 78 18.84 -9.77 -4.93
C LYS A 78 19.84 -8.81 -4.27
N ILE A 79 20.62 -9.31 -3.32
CA ILE A 79 21.66 -8.54 -2.62
C ILE A 79 23.02 -9.02 -3.12
N SER A 80 23.89 -8.09 -3.52
CA SER A 80 25.28 -8.41 -3.87
C SER A 80 26.10 -8.73 -2.63
N LYS A 81 27.31 -9.29 -2.86
CA LYS A 81 28.27 -9.54 -1.79
C LYS A 81 28.65 -8.26 -1.04
N GLU A 82 28.91 -7.19 -1.78
CA GLU A 82 29.21 -5.86 -1.24
C GLU A 82 27.99 -5.30 -0.49
N GLY A 83 26.79 -5.49 -1.06
CA GLY A 83 25.55 -5.05 -0.44
C GLY A 83 25.35 -5.66 0.95
N ILE A 84 25.49 -6.98 1.09
CA ILE A 84 25.32 -7.64 2.40
C ILE A 84 26.46 -7.29 3.38
N ILE A 85 27.67 -6.99 2.89
CA ILE A 85 28.76 -6.51 3.74
C ILE A 85 28.41 -5.14 4.33
N ASN A 86 27.83 -4.26 3.51
CA ASN A 86 27.53 -2.90 3.94
C ASN A 86 26.34 -2.81 4.89
N ILE A 87 25.22 -3.50 4.60
CA ILE A 87 23.99 -3.38 5.40
C ILE A 87 23.86 -4.48 6.49
N GLY A 88 24.66 -5.53 6.38
CA GLY A 88 24.55 -6.69 7.28
C GLY A 88 24.71 -6.36 8.75
N PRO A 89 25.70 -5.57 9.17
CA PRO A 89 25.86 -5.19 10.58
C PRO A 89 24.64 -4.48 11.16
N ASP A 90 23.99 -3.59 10.40
CA ASP A 90 22.80 -2.88 10.83
C ASP A 90 21.60 -3.84 10.97
N ILE A 91 21.45 -4.77 10.01
CA ILE A 91 20.41 -5.81 10.11
C ILE A 91 20.63 -6.69 11.34
N GLU A 92 21.88 -7.08 11.64
CA GLU A 92 22.19 -7.86 12.84
C GLU A 92 21.83 -7.12 14.11
N LEU A 93 22.10 -5.80 14.17
CA LEU A 93 21.77 -4.95 15.30
C LEU A 93 20.26 -4.83 15.49
N MET A 94 19.53 -4.53 14.42
CA MET A 94 18.07 -4.40 14.44
C MET A 94 17.40 -5.72 14.85
N ALA A 95 17.77 -6.83 14.22
CA ALA A 95 17.21 -8.13 14.54
C ALA A 95 17.50 -8.56 15.99
N ALA A 96 18.67 -8.19 16.54
CA ALA A 96 18.98 -8.43 17.93
C ALA A 96 18.12 -7.59 18.89
N ALA A 97 17.90 -6.33 18.56
CA ALA A 97 17.05 -5.41 19.34
C ALA A 97 15.59 -5.90 19.42
N GLU A 98 15.09 -6.52 18.35
CA GLU A 98 13.77 -7.14 18.30
C GLU A 98 13.72 -8.56 18.92
N GLY A 99 14.85 -9.10 19.36
CA GLY A 99 14.93 -10.47 19.88
C GLY A 99 14.84 -11.56 18.79
N LEU A 100 14.96 -11.20 17.52
CA LEU A 100 14.84 -12.12 16.38
C LEU A 100 16.19 -12.78 16.03
N TYR A 101 16.72 -13.59 16.92
CA TYR A 101 18.06 -14.18 16.81
C TYR A 101 18.24 -15.07 15.58
N ALA A 102 17.21 -15.78 15.12
CA ALA A 102 17.28 -16.56 13.89
C ALA A 102 17.47 -15.66 12.65
N HIS A 103 16.80 -14.50 12.60
CA HIS A 103 16.97 -13.51 11.53
C HIS A 103 18.38 -12.91 11.56
N LYS A 104 18.88 -12.53 12.75
CA LYS A 104 20.26 -12.10 12.93
C LYS A 104 21.24 -13.16 12.41
N ASN A 105 21.07 -14.42 12.83
CA ASN A 105 21.97 -15.50 12.44
C ASN A 105 21.98 -15.74 10.92
N ALA A 106 20.85 -15.54 10.25
CA ALA A 106 20.78 -15.64 8.79
C ALA A 106 21.73 -14.65 8.08
N VAL A 107 21.98 -13.49 8.65
CA VAL A 107 22.97 -12.52 8.16
C VAL A 107 24.38 -12.91 8.60
N SER A 108 24.54 -13.23 9.89
CA SER A 108 25.85 -13.58 10.48
C SER A 108 26.57 -14.70 9.73
N ILE A 109 25.86 -15.76 9.35
CA ILE A 109 26.48 -16.88 8.62
C ILE A 109 26.95 -16.47 7.22
N ARG A 110 26.23 -15.55 6.55
CA ARG A 110 26.61 -15.02 5.24
C ARG A 110 27.86 -14.14 5.34
N LEU A 111 27.90 -13.24 6.31
CA LEU A 111 29.06 -12.39 6.56
C LEU A 111 30.30 -13.21 6.92
N LYS A 112 30.14 -14.25 7.76
CA LYS A 112 31.23 -15.18 8.10
C LYS A 112 31.73 -15.94 6.87
N SER A 113 30.85 -16.43 6.03
CA SER A 113 31.25 -17.14 4.80
C SER A 113 32.06 -16.26 3.86
N ILE A 114 31.74 -14.99 3.76
CA ILE A 114 32.46 -14.01 2.94
C ILE A 114 33.87 -13.78 3.50
N ARG A 115 34.02 -13.66 4.82
CA ARG A 115 35.31 -13.44 5.48
C ARG A 115 36.24 -14.66 5.36
N ASN A 116 35.70 -15.86 5.48
CA ASN A 116 36.48 -17.12 5.46
C ASN A 116 37.01 -17.49 4.08
N VAL A 117 36.56 -16.86 3.00
CA VAL A 117 37.09 -17.08 1.63
C VAL A 117 38.50 -16.47 1.45
N TRP A 118 38.97 -15.59 2.36
CA TRP A 118 40.30 -14.96 2.32
C TRP A 118 41.39 -15.68 3.13
N ILE A 119 41.05 -16.86 3.72
CA ILE A 119 42.00 -17.64 4.54
C ILE A 119 42.26 -18.99 3.84
N LYS A 120 42.65 -18.94 2.56
CA LYS A 120 43.25 -20.10 1.85
C LYS A 120 44.44 -19.62 1.04
#